data_ba582b621202e95d3d8f0d404367576b
#
_entry.id   ba582b621202e95d3d8f0d404367576b
#
_cell.length_a   1.000
_cell.length_b   1.000
_cell.length_c   1.000
_cell.angle_alpha   90.00
_cell.angle_beta   90.00
_cell.angle_gamma   90.00
#
_symmetry.space_group_name_H-M   'P 1'
#
loop_
_entity.id
_entity.type
_entity.pdbx_description
1 polymer ?
#
loop_
_entity_poly.entity_id
_entity_poly.type
_entity_poly.pdbx_seq_one_letter_code
_entity_poly.pdbx_strand_id
1 'polypeptide(L)'
;MRLIHNSRLPQFRTPFGAVTTGTTLSLSVILEDADPAQATLTLRTWVDEIGESLYPMTHEGDGIFSVELECTEPCLIWYSFICNIEGQPEVRLGAPQGRTGGEGVTYDYAEVPSFQVTVYKHREVRPEWYERGMVYQIFPDRYARDEHWRERTLAEVEKPRNGIQRRMVEDWNEPPVYERAEDGSIKTWDFYGGSLKGIQEDLPRIAELGFTAIYLNPIFEAASNHRYDTADYTKIDPILGTEQDFTELCEAAEKLGISIILDGVFNHCGSFNKWLDREKIYAGRSGY
;
A
#
# COMPACT_ATOMS: atom_id res chain seq x y z
N MET A 1 -33.77 -8.09 -24.62
CA MET A 1 -32.33 -7.94 -24.94
C MET A 1 -31.52 -7.93 -23.67
N ARG A 2 -30.48 -8.72 -23.62
CA ARG A 2 -29.55 -8.80 -22.50
C ARG A 2 -28.12 -8.74 -23.03
N LEU A 3 -27.27 -7.88 -22.44
CA LEU A 3 -25.84 -7.81 -22.71
C LEU A 3 -25.08 -8.44 -21.56
N ILE A 4 -24.12 -9.30 -21.86
CA ILE A 4 -23.33 -10.01 -20.86
C ILE A 4 -21.86 -9.76 -21.09
N HIS A 5 -21.18 -9.25 -20.09
CA HIS A 5 -19.74 -9.13 -19.99
C HIS A 5 -19.33 -9.35 -18.52
N ASN A 6 -18.26 -10.06 -18.30
CA ASN A 6 -17.67 -10.20 -16.95
C ASN A 6 -16.17 -10.02 -17.05
N SER A 7 -15.68 -8.86 -16.61
CA SER A 7 -14.27 -8.48 -16.73
C SER A 7 -13.27 -9.40 -15.99
N ARG A 8 -13.76 -10.36 -15.19
CA ARG A 8 -12.92 -11.31 -14.46
C ARG A 8 -12.83 -12.68 -15.13
N LEU A 9 -13.65 -12.93 -16.15
CA LEU A 9 -13.65 -14.20 -16.85
C LEU A 9 -12.86 -14.10 -18.17
N PRO A 10 -11.94 -15.05 -18.44
CA PRO A 10 -11.04 -14.96 -19.60
C PRO A 10 -11.78 -14.97 -20.95
N GLN A 11 -12.97 -15.54 -21.02
CA GLN A 11 -13.80 -15.50 -22.24
C GLN A 11 -14.30 -14.11 -22.61
N PHE A 12 -14.34 -13.17 -21.65
CA PHE A 12 -14.80 -11.80 -21.87
C PHE A 12 -13.66 -10.79 -21.88
N ARG A 13 -12.55 -11.12 -21.23
CA ARG A 13 -11.37 -10.24 -21.14
C ARG A 13 -10.08 -11.05 -21.00
N THR A 14 -9.21 -10.96 -21.98
CA THR A 14 -7.90 -11.64 -21.99
C THR A 14 -6.84 -10.69 -22.55
N PRO A 15 -5.68 -10.53 -21.84
CA PRO A 15 -5.38 -11.01 -20.51
C PRO A 15 -6.13 -10.26 -19.40
N PHE A 16 -6.29 -10.91 -18.25
CA PHE A 16 -6.89 -10.29 -17.05
C PHE A 16 -5.87 -9.45 -16.28
N GLY A 17 -6.35 -8.41 -15.60
CA GLY A 17 -5.54 -7.55 -14.73
C GLY A 17 -4.86 -6.41 -15.45
N ALA A 18 -3.74 -5.94 -14.91
CA ALA A 18 -2.89 -4.95 -15.56
C ALA A 18 -2.06 -5.61 -16.66
N VAL A 19 -1.81 -4.87 -17.74
CA VAL A 19 -1.09 -5.36 -18.92
C VAL A 19 0.11 -4.47 -19.26
N THR A 20 1.11 -5.03 -19.93
CA THR A 20 2.25 -4.24 -20.42
C THR A 20 1.93 -3.56 -21.75
N THR A 21 2.63 -2.47 -22.04
CA THR A 21 2.65 -1.90 -23.39
C THR A 21 3.03 -2.98 -24.43
N GLY A 22 2.41 -2.92 -25.62
CA GLY A 22 2.54 -3.94 -26.64
C GLY A 22 1.62 -5.15 -26.46
N THR A 23 0.81 -5.19 -25.39
CA THR A 23 -0.19 -6.24 -25.21
C THR A 23 -1.43 -5.93 -26.05
N THR A 24 -1.95 -6.94 -26.75
CA THR A 24 -3.28 -6.91 -27.36
C THR A 24 -4.30 -7.43 -26.32
N LEU A 25 -5.26 -6.61 -25.97
CA LEU A 25 -6.34 -6.92 -25.04
C LEU A 25 -7.57 -7.35 -25.85
N SER A 26 -8.02 -8.59 -25.70
CA SER A 26 -9.25 -9.08 -26.28
C SER A 26 -10.42 -8.85 -25.33
N LEU A 27 -11.47 -8.21 -25.82
CA LEU A 27 -12.70 -7.93 -25.10
C LEU A 27 -13.90 -8.48 -25.85
N SER A 28 -14.84 -9.12 -25.16
CA SER A 28 -16.07 -9.62 -25.77
C SER A 28 -17.31 -9.35 -24.94
N VAL A 29 -18.45 -9.32 -25.63
CA VAL A 29 -19.80 -9.19 -25.08
C VAL A 29 -20.69 -10.23 -25.74
N ILE A 30 -21.60 -10.85 -24.98
CA ILE A 30 -22.64 -11.72 -25.51
C ILE A 30 -23.93 -10.91 -25.52
N LEU A 31 -24.63 -10.94 -26.68
CA LEU A 31 -25.98 -10.40 -26.86
C LEU A 31 -26.97 -11.56 -26.86
N GLU A 32 -27.87 -11.56 -25.87
CA GLU A 32 -28.98 -12.53 -25.76
C GLU A 32 -30.33 -11.82 -25.99
N ASP A 33 -31.34 -12.60 -26.38
CA ASP A 33 -32.74 -12.18 -26.53
C ASP A 33 -32.93 -11.03 -27.56
N ALA A 34 -32.07 -10.97 -28.60
CA ALA A 34 -32.18 -10.07 -29.74
C ALA A 34 -31.48 -10.69 -30.95
N ASP A 35 -31.84 -10.21 -32.17
CA ASP A 35 -31.17 -10.65 -33.39
C ASP A 35 -29.81 -9.95 -33.55
N PRO A 36 -28.69 -10.69 -33.49
CA PRO A 36 -27.37 -10.10 -33.62
C PRO A 36 -27.11 -9.44 -34.96
N ALA A 37 -27.83 -9.85 -36.01
CA ALA A 37 -27.67 -9.27 -37.34
C ALA A 37 -28.23 -7.82 -37.45
N GLN A 38 -29.10 -7.45 -36.52
CA GLN A 38 -29.66 -6.09 -36.41
C GLN A 38 -28.96 -5.22 -35.38
N ALA A 39 -27.98 -5.77 -34.69
CA ALA A 39 -27.25 -5.10 -33.61
C ALA A 39 -25.88 -4.60 -34.10
N THR A 40 -25.50 -3.43 -33.63
CA THR A 40 -24.13 -2.93 -33.69
C THR A 40 -23.59 -2.74 -32.26
N LEU A 41 -22.45 -3.35 -31.97
CA LEU A 41 -21.76 -3.17 -30.68
C LEU A 41 -20.48 -2.37 -30.91
N THR A 42 -20.21 -1.49 -29.97
CA THR A 42 -19.04 -0.61 -29.98
C THR A 42 -18.39 -0.63 -28.61
N LEU A 43 -17.09 -0.88 -28.59
CA LEU A 43 -16.29 -0.65 -27.41
C LEU A 43 -16.03 0.87 -27.31
N ARG A 44 -16.40 1.47 -26.21
CA ARG A 44 -16.06 2.84 -25.84
C ARG A 44 -14.90 2.80 -24.84
N THR A 45 -13.85 3.53 -25.12
CA THR A 45 -12.75 3.75 -24.18
C THR A 45 -12.62 5.23 -23.84
N TRP A 46 -12.10 5.49 -22.66
CA TRP A 46 -11.65 6.81 -22.22
C TRP A 46 -10.26 6.68 -21.60
N VAL A 47 -9.37 7.57 -21.99
CA VAL A 47 -8.03 7.70 -21.40
C VAL A 47 -7.86 9.16 -21.02
N ASP A 48 -7.39 9.39 -19.76
CA ASP A 48 -7.15 10.76 -19.28
C ASP A 48 -6.15 11.49 -20.19
N GLU A 49 -6.38 12.78 -20.43
CA GLU A 49 -5.62 13.65 -21.35
C GLU A 49 -5.76 13.34 -22.85
N ILE A 50 -6.27 12.16 -23.23
CA ILE A 50 -6.50 11.76 -24.63
C ILE A 50 -7.98 11.89 -25.00
N GLY A 51 -8.88 11.47 -24.11
CA GLY A 51 -10.32 11.52 -24.30
C GLY A 51 -10.93 10.19 -24.73
N GLU A 52 -12.07 10.28 -25.44
CA GLU A 52 -12.88 9.16 -25.87
C GLU A 52 -12.41 8.59 -27.20
N SER A 53 -12.44 7.24 -27.31
CA SER A 53 -12.29 6.52 -28.57
C SER A 53 -13.36 5.42 -28.67
N LEU A 54 -13.80 5.16 -29.90
CA LEU A 54 -14.84 4.20 -30.24
C LEU A 54 -14.28 3.13 -31.19
N TYR A 55 -14.48 1.86 -30.86
CA TYR A 55 -13.99 0.73 -31.64
C TYR A 55 -15.18 -0.18 -31.99
N PRO A 56 -15.54 -0.33 -33.28
CA PRO A 56 -16.56 -1.28 -33.71
C PRO A 56 -16.16 -2.71 -33.27
N MET A 57 -17.14 -3.47 -32.80
CA MET A 57 -16.94 -4.88 -32.45
C MET A 57 -17.40 -5.78 -33.61
N THR A 58 -16.71 -6.91 -33.78
CA THR A 58 -17.02 -7.91 -34.78
C THR A 58 -17.97 -8.97 -34.21
N HIS A 59 -19.03 -9.33 -34.93
CA HIS A 59 -19.90 -10.43 -34.60
C HIS A 59 -19.26 -11.77 -35.01
N GLU A 60 -18.94 -12.62 -34.03
CA GLU A 60 -18.24 -13.89 -34.22
C GLU A 60 -19.21 -15.09 -34.38
N GLY A 61 -20.50 -14.88 -34.26
CA GLY A 61 -21.53 -15.91 -34.21
C GLY A 61 -22.11 -16.06 -32.81
N ASP A 62 -23.25 -16.77 -32.71
CA ASP A 62 -23.94 -17.10 -31.45
C ASP A 62 -24.17 -15.89 -30.51
N GLY A 63 -24.32 -14.68 -31.08
CA GLY A 63 -24.50 -13.45 -30.32
C GLY A 63 -23.22 -12.93 -29.64
N ILE A 64 -22.06 -13.49 -29.95
CA ILE A 64 -20.77 -13.05 -29.42
C ILE A 64 -20.21 -11.92 -30.29
N PHE A 65 -19.88 -10.81 -29.66
CA PHE A 65 -19.17 -9.69 -30.28
C PHE A 65 -17.81 -9.51 -29.61
N SER A 66 -16.77 -9.35 -30.43
CA SER A 66 -15.40 -9.22 -29.95
C SER A 66 -14.68 -8.01 -30.53
N VAL A 67 -13.65 -7.55 -29.84
CA VAL A 67 -12.73 -6.51 -30.33
C VAL A 67 -11.35 -6.71 -29.70
N GLU A 68 -10.32 -6.40 -30.46
CA GLU A 68 -8.94 -6.35 -30.00
C GLU A 68 -8.52 -4.90 -29.83
N LEU A 69 -7.94 -4.59 -28.67
CA LEU A 69 -7.42 -3.27 -28.33
C LEU A 69 -5.91 -3.36 -28.07
N GLU A 70 -5.13 -2.68 -28.87
CA GLU A 70 -3.68 -2.59 -28.65
C GLU A 70 -3.35 -1.57 -27.55
N CYS A 71 -2.64 -2.02 -26.53
CA CYS A 71 -2.20 -1.20 -25.41
C CYS A 71 -0.79 -0.65 -25.70
N THR A 72 -0.67 0.49 -26.34
CA THR A 72 0.60 1.02 -26.86
C THR A 72 1.38 1.86 -25.87
N GLU A 73 0.69 2.60 -24.99
CA GLU A 73 1.29 3.54 -24.04
C GLU A 73 0.83 3.29 -22.62
N PRO A 74 1.66 3.57 -21.59
CA PRO A 74 1.26 3.47 -20.21
C PRO A 74 0.12 4.44 -19.88
N CYS A 75 -1.03 3.90 -19.46
CA CYS A 75 -2.21 4.70 -19.14
C CYS A 75 -3.23 3.92 -18.30
N LEU A 76 -4.26 4.61 -17.86
CA LEU A 76 -5.49 3.99 -17.38
C LEU A 76 -6.54 4.07 -18.50
N ILE A 77 -7.00 2.91 -18.95
CA ILE A 77 -8.08 2.80 -19.93
C ILE A 77 -9.36 2.49 -19.14
N TRP A 78 -10.34 3.37 -19.30
CA TRP A 78 -11.68 3.17 -18.81
C TRP A 78 -12.56 2.71 -19.97
N TYR A 79 -13.26 1.58 -19.87
CA TYR A 79 -14.03 1.06 -20.96
C TYR A 79 -15.47 0.66 -20.60
N SER A 80 -16.35 0.76 -21.57
CA SER A 80 -17.74 0.32 -21.54
C SER A 80 -18.17 -0.07 -22.95
N PHE A 81 -19.35 -0.64 -23.11
CA PHE A 81 -19.87 -1.06 -24.39
C PHE A 81 -21.17 -0.34 -24.71
N ILE A 82 -21.38 -0.04 -25.98
CA ILE A 82 -22.58 0.60 -26.54
C ILE A 82 -23.20 -0.38 -27.49
N CYS A 83 -24.49 -0.65 -27.30
CA CYS A 83 -25.28 -1.48 -28.19
C CYS A 83 -26.40 -0.69 -28.81
N ASN A 84 -26.48 -0.70 -30.15
CA ASN A 84 -27.55 -0.10 -30.93
C ASN A 84 -28.24 -1.19 -31.74
N ILE A 85 -29.59 -1.21 -31.67
CA ILE A 85 -30.46 -2.07 -32.48
C ILE A 85 -31.45 -1.13 -33.19
N GLU A 86 -31.69 -1.36 -34.48
CA GLU A 86 -32.61 -0.50 -35.26
C GLU A 86 -34.03 -0.46 -34.62
N GLY A 87 -34.54 0.75 -34.43
CA GLY A 87 -35.84 0.98 -33.82
C GLY A 87 -35.92 0.81 -32.30
N GLN A 88 -34.79 0.56 -31.60
CA GLN A 88 -34.71 0.48 -30.15
C GLN A 88 -33.84 1.59 -29.55
N PRO A 89 -34.05 1.99 -28.30
CA PRO A 89 -33.14 2.89 -27.60
C PRO A 89 -31.73 2.33 -27.49
N GLU A 90 -30.70 3.20 -27.53
CA GLU A 90 -29.32 2.83 -27.21
C GLU A 90 -29.21 2.25 -25.78
N VAL A 91 -28.48 1.16 -25.63
CA VAL A 91 -28.21 0.53 -24.35
C VAL A 91 -26.72 0.47 -24.13
N ARG A 92 -26.28 0.74 -22.92
CA ARG A 92 -24.88 0.70 -22.52
C ARG A 92 -24.63 -0.35 -21.46
N LEU A 93 -23.53 -1.09 -21.59
CA LEU A 93 -23.07 -2.06 -20.63
C LEU A 93 -21.78 -1.51 -19.97
N GLY A 94 -21.81 -1.33 -18.67
CA GLY A 94 -20.69 -0.81 -17.90
C GLY A 94 -20.38 -1.63 -16.66
N ALA A 95 -19.45 -1.16 -15.84
CA ALA A 95 -19.13 -1.78 -14.56
C ALA A 95 -20.30 -1.60 -13.56
N PRO A 96 -20.39 -2.47 -12.54
CA PRO A 96 -21.35 -2.25 -11.46
C PRO A 96 -21.04 -0.97 -10.68
N GLN A 97 -22.01 -0.45 -9.95
CA GLN A 97 -21.80 0.66 -9.02
C GLN A 97 -20.66 0.29 -8.05
N GLY A 98 -19.76 1.23 -7.78
CA GLY A 98 -18.54 0.96 -7.00
C GLY A 98 -17.32 0.55 -7.82
N ARG A 99 -17.47 0.32 -9.13
CA ARG A 99 -16.37 0.10 -10.10
C ARG A 99 -15.43 -1.06 -9.75
N THR A 100 -15.95 -2.09 -9.08
CA THR A 100 -15.17 -3.26 -8.64
C THR A 100 -14.84 -4.26 -9.76
N GLY A 101 -15.32 -4.02 -10.99
CA GLY A 101 -15.26 -4.99 -12.08
C GLY A 101 -16.18 -6.19 -11.83
N GLY A 102 -15.97 -7.27 -12.57
CA GLY A 102 -16.81 -8.45 -12.52
C GLY A 102 -17.96 -8.38 -13.53
N GLU A 103 -19.15 -8.84 -13.16
CA GLU A 103 -20.32 -8.86 -14.03
C GLU A 103 -20.78 -7.42 -14.35
N GLY A 104 -21.01 -7.17 -15.64
CA GLY A 104 -21.45 -5.88 -16.14
C GLY A 104 -22.95 -5.64 -15.87
N VAL A 105 -23.31 -4.36 -15.81
CA VAL A 105 -24.67 -3.88 -15.62
C VAL A 105 -25.07 -3.05 -16.82
N THR A 106 -26.31 -3.25 -17.28
CA THR A 106 -26.90 -2.48 -18.36
C THR A 106 -27.49 -1.17 -17.84
N TYR A 107 -27.26 -0.08 -18.56
CA TYR A 107 -27.69 1.27 -18.24
C TYR A 107 -28.41 1.90 -19.44
N ASP A 108 -29.37 2.77 -19.15
CA ASP A 108 -30.17 3.54 -20.10
C ASP A 108 -29.74 5.02 -20.20
N TYR A 109 -28.56 5.36 -19.63
CA TYR A 109 -27.97 6.70 -19.65
C TYR A 109 -26.51 6.68 -20.12
N ALA A 110 -26.03 7.86 -20.57
CA ALA A 110 -24.76 7.98 -21.28
C ALA A 110 -23.51 7.82 -20.41
N GLU A 111 -23.51 8.34 -19.20
CA GLU A 111 -22.36 8.31 -18.29
C GLU A 111 -22.37 7.07 -17.39
N VAL A 112 -22.01 5.94 -17.95
CA VAL A 112 -22.01 4.68 -17.22
C VAL A 112 -20.69 4.45 -16.47
N PRO A 113 -20.73 3.77 -15.29
CA PRO A 113 -19.52 3.30 -14.64
C PRO A 113 -18.69 2.45 -15.59
N SER A 114 -17.42 2.77 -15.76
CA SER A 114 -16.53 2.06 -16.67
C SER A 114 -15.72 0.99 -15.96
N PHE A 115 -15.39 -0.09 -16.69
CA PHE A 115 -14.35 -1.03 -16.29
C PHE A 115 -12.98 -0.38 -16.44
N GLN A 116 -11.97 -0.87 -15.76
CA GLN A 116 -10.61 -0.33 -15.80
C GLN A 116 -9.61 -1.35 -16.32
N VAL A 117 -8.66 -0.87 -17.12
CA VAL A 117 -7.41 -1.56 -17.46
C VAL A 117 -6.25 -0.64 -17.13
N THR A 118 -5.26 -1.15 -16.43
CA THR A 118 -3.99 -0.45 -16.23
C THR A 118 -2.98 -0.96 -17.23
N VAL A 119 -2.43 -0.06 -18.04
CA VAL A 119 -1.32 -0.34 -18.96
C VAL A 119 -0.04 0.24 -18.36
N TYR A 120 1.01 -0.59 -18.26
CA TYR A 120 2.30 -0.17 -17.70
C TYR A 120 3.46 -0.55 -18.63
N LYS A 121 4.57 0.18 -18.57
CA LYS A 121 5.65 0.07 -19.57
C LYS A 121 6.42 -1.24 -19.47
N HIS A 122 6.74 -1.68 -18.27
CA HIS A 122 7.45 -2.93 -18.02
C HIS A 122 7.12 -3.44 -16.61
N ARG A 123 7.18 -4.73 -16.43
CA ARG A 123 6.99 -5.33 -15.11
C ARG A 123 8.24 -5.09 -14.27
N GLU A 124 8.09 -4.44 -13.14
CA GLU A 124 9.17 -4.36 -12.16
C GLU A 124 9.53 -5.76 -11.67
N VAL A 125 10.83 -6.01 -11.56
CA VAL A 125 11.34 -7.25 -10.98
C VAL A 125 11.11 -7.17 -9.47
N ARG A 126 10.23 -8.00 -8.96
CA ARG A 126 10.02 -8.12 -7.52
C ARG A 126 11.19 -8.85 -6.89
N PRO A 127 11.74 -8.35 -5.77
CA PRO A 127 12.80 -9.04 -5.06
C PRO A 127 12.34 -10.42 -4.60
N GLU A 128 13.18 -11.45 -4.77
CA GLU A 128 12.83 -12.83 -4.41
C GLU A 128 12.54 -12.98 -2.92
N TRP A 129 13.27 -12.25 -2.08
CA TRP A 129 13.07 -12.24 -0.64
C TRP A 129 11.67 -11.76 -0.22
N TYR A 130 11.01 -10.93 -1.06
CA TYR A 130 9.64 -10.45 -0.85
C TYR A 130 8.60 -11.38 -1.50
N GLU A 131 8.85 -11.81 -2.74
CA GLU A 131 7.87 -12.61 -3.50
C GLU A 131 7.68 -14.02 -2.93
N ARG A 132 8.75 -14.62 -2.40
CA ARG A 132 8.76 -16.01 -1.89
C ARG A 132 9.13 -16.12 -0.42
N GLY A 133 9.31 -15.01 0.26
CA GLY A 133 9.78 -14.98 1.61
C GLY A 133 8.68 -14.78 2.64
N MET A 134 9.11 -14.79 3.90
CA MET A 134 8.29 -14.44 5.06
C MET A 134 8.85 -13.19 5.72
N VAL A 135 7.96 -12.30 6.14
CA VAL A 135 8.32 -11.05 6.84
C VAL A 135 8.00 -11.20 8.31
N TYR A 136 8.98 -10.90 9.16
CA TYR A 136 8.82 -10.86 10.62
C TYR A 136 8.71 -9.40 11.07
N GLN A 137 7.55 -9.00 11.61
CA GLN A 137 7.36 -7.66 12.14
C GLN A 137 7.85 -7.59 13.58
N ILE A 138 8.67 -6.58 13.88
CA ILE A 138 9.23 -6.31 15.19
C ILE A 138 8.78 -4.94 15.70
N PHE A 139 8.28 -4.91 16.94
CA PHE A 139 8.13 -3.69 17.75
C PHE A 139 9.41 -3.52 18.58
N PRO A 140 10.35 -2.64 18.19
CA PRO A 140 11.72 -2.67 18.72
C PRO A 140 11.81 -2.53 20.23
N ASP A 141 11.03 -1.63 20.85
CA ASP A 141 11.04 -1.42 22.31
C ASP A 141 10.67 -2.68 23.11
N ARG A 142 9.93 -3.61 22.51
CA ARG A 142 9.34 -4.80 23.15
C ARG A 142 9.92 -6.12 22.62
N TYR A 143 11.09 -6.10 21.99
CA TYR A 143 11.64 -7.28 21.35
C TYR A 143 12.78 -7.90 22.15
N ALA A 144 13.93 -7.24 22.21
CA ALA A 144 15.11 -7.75 22.88
C ALA A 144 15.99 -6.59 23.39
N ARG A 145 16.58 -6.78 24.56
CA ARG A 145 17.53 -5.88 25.19
C ARG A 145 18.95 -6.33 24.90
N ASP A 146 19.87 -5.38 24.72
CA ASP A 146 21.31 -5.60 24.77
C ASP A 146 21.88 -5.32 26.17
N GLU A 147 23.17 -5.55 26.39
CA GLU A 147 23.83 -5.34 27.68
C GLU A 147 23.82 -3.89 28.22
N HIS A 148 23.69 -2.89 27.30
CA HIS A 148 23.71 -1.47 27.65
C HIS A 148 22.30 -0.82 27.68
N TRP A 149 21.24 -1.61 27.50
CA TRP A 149 19.86 -1.12 27.39
C TRP A 149 19.45 -0.22 28.56
N ARG A 150 19.83 -0.61 29.78
CA ARG A 150 19.36 0.07 31.01
C ARG A 150 19.91 1.48 31.12
N GLU A 151 21.22 1.64 30.93
CA GLU A 151 21.89 2.95 31.00
C GLU A 151 21.37 3.87 29.90
N ARG A 152 21.27 3.35 28.66
CA ARG A 152 20.78 4.09 27.52
C ARG A 152 19.32 4.54 27.69
N THR A 153 18.44 3.64 28.13
CA THR A 153 17.02 3.95 28.36
C THR A 153 16.86 4.97 29.46
N LEU A 154 17.55 4.79 30.60
CA LEU A 154 17.46 5.71 31.73
C LEU A 154 17.88 7.14 31.32
N ALA A 155 19.01 7.27 30.63
CA ALA A 155 19.52 8.56 30.16
C ALA A 155 18.53 9.32 29.25
N GLU A 156 17.64 8.59 28.54
CA GLU A 156 16.67 9.21 27.64
C GLU A 156 15.29 9.46 28.28
N VAL A 157 14.83 8.57 29.17
CA VAL A 157 13.51 8.77 29.82
C VAL A 157 13.51 9.93 30.79
N GLU A 158 14.66 10.30 31.36
CA GLU A 158 14.83 11.45 32.25
C GLU A 158 14.78 12.80 31.50
N LYS A 159 14.97 12.80 30.17
CA LYS A 159 14.88 14.02 29.38
C LYS A 159 13.43 14.44 29.19
N PRO A 160 13.09 15.72 29.47
CA PRO A 160 11.73 16.18 29.23
C PRO A 160 11.36 16.12 27.75
N ARG A 161 10.16 15.63 27.45
CA ARG A 161 9.59 15.56 26.09
C ARG A 161 8.17 16.11 26.10
N ASN A 162 8.03 17.43 25.89
CA ASN A 162 6.73 18.11 25.67
C ASN A 162 5.64 17.81 26.70
N GLY A 163 6.00 17.72 27.99
CA GLY A 163 5.05 17.38 29.05
C GLY A 163 4.63 15.90 29.11
N ILE A 164 5.11 15.09 28.18
CA ILE A 164 4.92 13.63 28.21
C ILE A 164 5.94 13.05 29.18
N GLN A 165 5.46 12.26 30.12
CA GLN A 165 6.32 11.49 31.01
C GLN A 165 6.73 10.18 30.35
N ARG A 166 7.96 9.76 30.59
CA ARG A 166 8.49 8.50 30.10
C ARG A 166 8.99 7.70 31.29
N ARG A 167 8.62 6.44 31.36
CA ARG A 167 9.00 5.53 32.43
C ARG A 167 9.80 4.36 31.87
N MET A 168 10.95 4.08 32.46
CA MET A 168 11.68 2.85 32.18
C MET A 168 11.04 1.71 32.97
N VAL A 169 10.78 0.58 32.31
CA VAL A 169 10.26 -0.64 32.92
C VAL A 169 11.41 -1.65 33.04
N GLU A 170 11.78 -1.99 34.26
CA GLU A 170 12.89 -2.91 34.52
C GLU A 170 12.49 -4.38 34.37
N ASP A 171 11.34 -4.77 34.92
CA ASP A 171 10.83 -6.13 34.78
C ASP A 171 10.14 -6.27 33.39
N TRP A 172 10.70 -7.15 32.55
CA TRP A 172 10.15 -7.43 31.22
C TRP A 172 8.70 -7.94 31.26
N ASN A 173 8.31 -8.59 32.35
CA ASN A 173 6.98 -9.17 32.52
C ASN A 173 5.98 -8.21 33.19
N GLU A 174 6.41 -7.02 33.63
CA GLU A 174 5.51 -6.02 34.20
C GLU A 174 4.51 -5.56 33.14
N PRO A 175 3.19 -5.55 33.42
CA PRO A 175 2.20 -5.02 32.50
C PRO A 175 2.41 -3.52 32.23
N PRO A 176 2.21 -3.05 30.98
CA PRO A 176 2.32 -1.62 30.67
C PRO A 176 1.23 -0.81 31.39
N VAL A 177 1.61 0.36 31.88
CA VAL A 177 0.72 1.31 32.52
C VAL A 177 0.47 2.49 31.57
N TYR A 178 -0.81 2.78 31.33
CA TYR A 178 -1.22 3.90 30.50
C TYR A 178 -1.97 4.92 31.38
N GLU A 179 -1.24 5.85 31.95
CA GLU A 179 -1.90 7.00 32.62
C GLU A 179 -2.48 7.94 31.59
N ARG A 180 -3.75 8.32 31.78
CA ARG A 180 -4.45 9.24 30.90
C ARG A 180 -4.74 10.57 31.61
N ALA A 181 -4.69 11.65 30.83
CA ALA A 181 -5.16 12.95 31.25
C ALA A 181 -6.71 13.00 31.22
N GLU A 182 -7.28 14.08 31.75
CA GLU A 182 -8.75 14.30 31.75
C GLU A 182 -9.34 14.36 30.32
N ASP A 183 -8.55 14.81 29.35
CA ASP A 183 -8.93 14.86 27.92
C ASP A 183 -8.76 13.52 27.19
N GLY A 184 -8.33 12.47 27.91
CA GLY A 184 -8.09 11.12 27.37
C GLY A 184 -6.73 10.93 26.73
N SER A 185 -5.88 11.94 26.61
CA SER A 185 -4.51 11.82 26.11
C SER A 185 -3.64 10.99 27.05
N ILE A 186 -2.61 10.33 26.49
CA ILE A 186 -1.68 9.53 27.27
C ILE A 186 -0.64 10.45 27.92
N LYS A 187 -0.51 10.36 29.25
CA LYS A 187 0.47 11.12 30.05
C LYS A 187 1.82 10.45 30.14
N THR A 188 1.85 9.13 30.20
CA THR A 188 3.07 8.36 30.48
C THR A 188 3.22 7.24 29.47
N TRP A 189 4.42 7.13 28.90
CA TRP A 189 4.82 6.03 28.05
C TRP A 189 5.84 5.13 28.73
N ASP A 190 5.60 3.84 28.73
CA ASP A 190 6.47 2.81 29.27
C ASP A 190 7.47 2.34 28.23
N PHE A 191 8.76 2.43 28.55
CA PHE A 191 9.85 1.96 27.72
C PHE A 191 10.49 0.72 28.35
N TYR A 192 10.49 -0.38 27.60
CA TYR A 192 11.08 -1.64 28.02
C TYR A 192 12.54 -1.79 27.59
N GLY A 193 13.04 -0.86 26.81
CA GLY A 193 14.45 -0.77 26.46
C GLY A 193 14.92 -1.81 25.43
N GLY A 194 14.03 -2.34 24.64
CA GLY A 194 14.44 -3.11 23.46
C GLY A 194 15.26 -2.25 22.51
N SER A 195 16.18 -2.85 21.75
CA SER A 195 17.20 -2.13 20.99
C SER A 195 17.53 -2.76 19.66
N LEU A 196 18.16 -1.98 18.78
CA LEU A 196 18.69 -2.48 17.50
C LEU A 196 19.75 -3.56 17.69
N LYS A 197 20.60 -3.41 18.73
CA LYS A 197 21.60 -4.41 19.08
C LYS A 197 20.98 -5.71 19.56
N GLY A 198 19.93 -5.64 20.41
CA GLY A 198 19.19 -6.82 20.84
C GLY A 198 18.52 -7.55 19.67
N ILE A 199 18.01 -6.80 18.66
CA ILE A 199 17.49 -7.41 17.43
C ILE A 199 18.63 -8.07 16.64
N GLN A 200 19.79 -7.43 16.52
CA GLN A 200 20.95 -7.95 15.81
C GLN A 200 21.43 -9.28 16.42
N GLU A 201 21.44 -9.40 17.73
CA GLU A 201 21.86 -10.60 18.44
C GLU A 201 20.93 -11.80 18.19
N ASP A 202 19.65 -11.53 17.89
CA ASP A 202 18.64 -12.57 17.61
C ASP A 202 18.49 -12.92 16.12
N LEU A 203 19.18 -12.24 15.22
CA LEU A 203 19.12 -12.50 13.77
C LEU A 203 19.37 -13.98 13.39
N PRO A 204 20.32 -14.71 13.99
CA PRO A 204 20.52 -16.11 13.67
C PRO A 204 19.28 -16.97 13.90
N ARG A 205 18.54 -16.73 14.99
CA ARG A 205 17.28 -17.44 15.28
C ARG A 205 16.19 -17.07 14.26
N ILE A 206 16.10 -15.81 13.88
CA ILE A 206 15.13 -15.35 12.87
C ILE A 206 15.43 -16.02 11.51
N ALA A 207 16.69 -16.12 11.13
CA ALA A 207 17.13 -16.80 9.92
C ALA A 207 16.80 -18.30 9.96
N GLU A 208 17.06 -18.97 11.07
CA GLU A 208 16.76 -20.40 11.28
C GLU A 208 15.26 -20.70 11.14
N LEU A 209 14.39 -19.76 11.56
CA LEU A 209 12.95 -19.85 11.38
C LEU A 209 12.49 -19.64 9.93
N GLY A 210 13.40 -19.27 9.02
CA GLY A 210 13.12 -19.11 7.59
C GLY A 210 12.57 -17.74 7.17
N PHE A 211 12.65 -16.72 8.04
CA PHE A 211 12.28 -15.36 7.67
C PHE A 211 13.34 -14.74 6.74
N THR A 212 12.87 -14.08 5.69
CA THR A 212 13.70 -13.43 4.67
C THR A 212 13.71 -11.92 4.78
N ALA A 213 12.84 -11.37 5.60
CA ALA A 213 12.79 -9.95 5.88
C ALA A 213 12.30 -9.66 7.31
N ILE A 214 12.77 -8.56 7.86
CA ILE A 214 12.30 -7.98 9.11
C ILE A 214 11.67 -6.62 8.80
N TYR A 215 10.41 -6.44 9.21
CA TYR A 215 9.74 -5.13 9.21
C TYR A 215 9.88 -4.51 10.61
N LEU A 216 10.61 -3.42 10.72
CA LEU A 216 10.74 -2.67 11.96
C LEU A 216 9.62 -1.63 12.07
N ASN A 217 8.81 -1.68 13.13
CA ASN A 217 8.00 -0.54 13.53
C ASN A 217 8.91 0.69 13.68
N PRO A 218 8.38 1.93 13.66
CA PRO A 218 9.20 3.14 13.57
C PRO A 218 10.40 3.16 14.53
N ILE A 219 11.57 3.52 14.02
CA ILE A 219 12.82 3.57 14.77
C ILE A 219 13.34 5.00 14.97
N PHE A 220 12.69 5.99 14.36
CA PHE A 220 13.15 7.38 14.43
C PHE A 220 12.77 8.05 15.76
N GLU A 221 13.50 9.12 16.10
CA GLU A 221 13.30 9.86 17.35
C GLU A 221 11.84 10.29 17.52
N ALA A 222 11.25 9.99 18.69
CA ALA A 222 9.85 10.27 19.02
C ALA A 222 9.66 10.46 20.53
N ALA A 223 8.46 10.86 20.96
CA ALA A 223 8.12 10.93 22.38
C ALA A 223 7.57 9.61 22.90
N SER A 224 6.79 8.90 22.09
CA SER A 224 6.18 7.63 22.44
C SER A 224 7.11 6.43 22.24
N ASN A 225 6.77 5.31 22.88
CA ASN A 225 7.47 4.04 22.71
C ASN A 225 7.20 3.39 21.34
N HIS A 226 6.07 3.69 20.70
CA HIS A 226 5.71 3.18 19.37
C HIS A 226 6.31 4.01 18.22
N ARG A 227 6.73 5.23 18.46
CA ARG A 227 7.43 6.15 17.55
C ARG A 227 6.66 6.57 16.29
N TYR A 228 5.35 6.33 16.26
CA TYR A 228 4.49 6.86 15.19
C TYR A 228 4.32 8.39 15.26
N ASP A 229 4.65 9.02 16.37
CA ASP A 229 4.72 10.47 16.57
C ASP A 229 6.14 11.00 16.30
N THR A 230 6.68 10.75 15.13
CA THR A 230 8.06 11.06 14.75
C THR A 230 8.43 12.52 14.97
N ALA A 231 9.50 12.76 15.74
CA ALA A 231 10.09 14.07 16.01
C ALA A 231 11.12 14.47 14.95
N ASP A 232 11.96 13.53 14.55
CA ASP A 232 13.01 13.73 13.57
C ASP A 232 13.22 12.48 12.72
N TYR A 233 12.87 12.53 11.44
CA TYR A 233 13.03 11.43 10.49
C TYR A 233 14.49 11.15 10.09
N THR A 234 15.40 12.02 10.46
CA THR A 234 16.83 11.88 10.13
C THR A 234 17.67 11.36 11.28
N LYS A 235 17.00 10.95 12.40
CA LYS A 235 17.71 10.56 13.61
C LYS A 235 17.05 9.32 14.20
N ILE A 236 17.85 8.29 14.47
CA ILE A 236 17.38 7.11 15.20
C ILE A 236 17.09 7.49 16.67
N ASP A 237 16.02 6.91 17.23
CA ASP A 237 15.70 7.12 18.63
C ASP A 237 16.84 6.60 19.53
N PRO A 238 17.43 7.46 20.38
CA PRO A 238 18.57 7.06 21.20
C PRO A 238 18.31 5.91 22.17
N ILE A 239 17.06 5.62 22.51
CA ILE A 239 16.71 4.42 23.32
C ILE A 239 16.99 3.15 22.53
N LEU A 240 16.74 3.16 21.23
CA LEU A 240 16.97 2.00 20.37
C LEU A 240 18.44 1.79 20.02
N GLY A 241 19.23 2.86 20.00
CA GLY A 241 20.64 2.83 19.64
C GLY A 241 21.04 4.01 18.76
N THR A 242 22.11 3.81 18.03
CA THR A 242 22.77 4.80 17.17
C THR A 242 22.62 4.44 15.68
N GLU A 243 23.01 5.36 14.78
CA GLU A 243 23.12 5.07 13.35
C GLU A 243 24.16 3.95 13.07
N GLN A 244 25.21 3.86 13.89
CA GLN A 244 26.18 2.77 13.80
C GLN A 244 25.54 1.43 14.14
N ASP A 245 24.73 1.35 15.21
CA ASP A 245 24.02 0.13 15.58
C ASP A 245 23.05 -0.32 14.46
N PHE A 246 22.42 0.64 13.79
CA PHE A 246 21.55 0.34 12.65
C PHE A 246 22.34 -0.18 11.45
N THR A 247 23.48 0.43 11.15
CA THR A 247 24.38 -0.04 10.08
C THR A 247 24.83 -1.48 10.34
N GLU A 248 25.30 -1.75 11.57
CA GLU A 248 25.73 -3.09 11.97
C GLU A 248 24.59 -4.12 11.91
N LEU A 249 23.36 -3.74 12.30
CA LEU A 249 22.17 -4.58 12.15
C LEU A 249 21.93 -4.93 10.66
N CYS A 250 21.99 -3.93 9.77
CA CYS A 250 21.79 -4.16 8.34
C CYS A 250 22.85 -5.09 7.75
N GLU A 251 24.14 -4.86 8.07
CA GLU A 251 25.24 -5.70 7.61
C GLU A 251 25.15 -7.15 8.14
N ALA A 252 24.71 -7.32 9.39
CA ALA A 252 24.51 -8.63 9.97
C ALA A 252 23.31 -9.36 9.33
N ALA A 253 22.23 -8.65 9.08
CA ALA A 253 21.04 -9.19 8.42
C ALA A 253 21.36 -9.62 6.98
N GLU A 254 22.09 -8.80 6.21
CA GLU A 254 22.51 -9.12 4.85
C GLU A 254 23.32 -10.42 4.77
N LYS A 255 24.27 -10.63 5.70
CA LYS A 255 25.06 -11.87 5.78
C LYS A 255 24.22 -13.13 6.01
N LEU A 256 23.03 -12.98 6.58
CA LEU A 256 22.07 -14.05 6.84
C LEU A 256 20.96 -14.12 5.78
N GLY A 257 21.02 -13.29 4.74
CA GLY A 257 19.99 -13.22 3.70
C GLY A 257 18.68 -12.59 4.15
N ILE A 258 18.70 -11.76 5.20
CA ILE A 258 17.52 -11.07 5.74
C ILE A 258 17.54 -9.61 5.28
N SER A 259 16.46 -9.16 4.65
CA SER A 259 16.26 -7.77 4.27
C SER A 259 15.61 -6.97 5.41
N ILE A 260 16.00 -5.71 5.59
CA ILE A 260 15.39 -4.81 6.57
C ILE A 260 14.40 -3.87 5.88
N ILE A 261 13.18 -3.81 6.40
CA ILE A 261 12.12 -2.88 5.97
C ILE A 261 11.87 -1.90 7.11
N LEU A 262 11.94 -0.62 6.82
CA LEU A 262 11.63 0.45 7.77
C LEU A 262 10.20 0.95 7.60
N ASP A 263 9.54 1.24 8.73
CA ASP A 263 8.25 1.92 8.73
C ASP A 263 8.46 3.42 8.41
N GLY A 264 7.92 3.85 7.28
CA GLY A 264 7.94 5.25 6.85
C GLY A 264 6.66 5.96 7.24
N VAL A 265 6.61 6.59 8.41
CA VAL A 265 5.44 7.32 8.90
C VAL A 265 5.32 8.68 8.19
N PHE A 266 4.97 8.69 6.90
CA PHE A 266 4.91 9.92 6.09
C PHE A 266 3.53 10.59 6.06
N ASN A 267 2.50 9.93 6.58
CA ASN A 267 1.15 10.49 6.64
C ASN A 267 1.02 11.63 7.67
N HIS A 268 1.74 11.53 8.78
CA HIS A 268 1.72 12.50 9.88
C HIS A 268 3.06 12.48 10.64
N CYS A 269 3.25 13.46 11.52
CA CYS A 269 4.38 13.54 12.44
C CYS A 269 3.92 13.96 13.83
N GLY A 270 4.81 13.90 14.80
CA GLY A 270 4.56 14.46 16.14
C GLY A 270 4.39 15.98 16.10
N SER A 271 3.61 16.54 17.02
CA SER A 271 3.39 18.00 17.13
C SER A 271 4.70 18.76 17.41
N PHE A 272 5.68 18.08 17.97
CA PHE A 272 7.03 18.57 18.29
C PHE A 272 8.07 18.20 17.21
N ASN A 273 7.62 17.74 16.03
CA ASN A 273 8.53 17.50 14.91
C ASN A 273 9.27 18.80 14.51
N LYS A 274 10.57 18.69 14.24
CA LYS A 274 11.43 19.85 13.95
C LYS A 274 10.98 20.70 12.76
N TRP A 275 10.27 20.11 11.80
CA TRP A 275 9.75 20.83 10.64
C TRP A 275 8.43 21.54 10.94
N LEU A 276 7.59 20.98 11.80
CA LEU A 276 6.34 21.59 12.22
C LEU A 276 6.54 22.61 13.32
N ASP A 277 7.44 22.30 14.29
CA ASP A 277 7.80 23.09 15.48
C ASP A 277 6.62 23.81 16.16
N ARG A 278 5.48 23.11 16.24
CA ARG A 278 4.25 23.64 16.85
C ARG A 278 4.48 24.14 18.28
N GLU A 279 5.31 23.43 19.02
CA GLU A 279 5.64 23.71 20.41
C GLU A 279 6.77 24.76 20.56
N LYS A 280 7.30 25.28 19.45
CA LYS A 280 8.39 26.26 19.40
C LYS A 280 9.65 25.84 20.18
N ILE A 281 9.97 24.55 20.16
CA ILE A 281 11.11 23.96 20.89
C ILE A 281 12.43 24.33 20.20
N TYR A 282 12.42 24.48 18.91
CA TYR A 282 13.62 24.72 18.09
C TYR A 282 13.93 26.21 17.88
N ALA A 283 13.16 27.13 18.49
CA ALA A 283 13.42 28.58 18.63
C ALA A 283 14.17 29.22 17.43
N GLY A 284 13.48 29.39 16.32
CA GLY A 284 14.03 30.04 15.12
C GLY A 284 14.96 29.17 14.28
N ARG A 285 15.06 27.89 14.55
CA ARG A 285 15.72 26.88 13.70
C ARG A 285 14.78 26.19 12.72
N SER A 286 13.48 26.39 12.89
CA SER A 286 12.49 25.95 11.92
C SER A 286 12.55 26.86 10.71
N GLY A 287 13.20 26.44 9.69
CA GLY A 287 13.41 27.21 8.46
C GLY A 287 12.60 26.67 7.30
N TYR A 288 11.35 26.26 7.52
CA TYR A 288 10.55 25.76 6.39
C TYR A 288 9.09 26.14 6.55
#